data_9301d3b571dd2a4868c188d46790655f
#
_entry.id   9301d3b571dd2a4868c188d46790655f
#
_cell.length_a   1.000
_cell.length_b   1.000
_cell.length_c   1.000
_cell.angle_alpha   90.00
_cell.angle_beta   90.00
_cell.angle_gamma   90.00
#
_symmetry.space_group_name_H-M   'P 1'
#
loop_
_entity.id
_entity.type
_entity.pdbx_description
1 polymer ?
#
loop_
_entity_poly.entity_id
_entity_poly.type
_entity_poly.pdbx_seq_one_letter_code
_entity_poly.pdbx_strand_id
1 'polypeptide(L)'
;TGEIFVRDKDDPSAGWIAMETTSTKRTFVKNTYQDNGSPVDRMGLEFVVDFPQINPIRTQLRLDGAYGYTKYVNKGEASYYPSTTTGGEFFPYVGIYADNGGSSVVTYNGRKTHALDANLTATTHVPAIRMIVTLRLEASLVKRSQNLSEYDGREYAFNVDEDRNPMGGSIYDGNSYTAIWPVAYLDLDGNRHPFTDAQKNDPAFSSLLLRSGNAYSFNGDGYDPYFSANLSITKEIGDHVSISFYANNFTNSRPFVASYASGVKVVFTPDFYYGLTVRLKF
;
A
#
# COMPACT_ATOMS: atom_id res chain seq x y z
N THR A 1 -1.50 -14.80 35.12
CA THR A 1 -0.93 -16.17 35.07
C THR A 1 -2.11 -17.12 35.02
N GLY A 2 -2.36 -17.75 33.88
CA GLY A 2 -3.34 -18.84 33.78
C GLY A 2 -2.62 -20.16 34.02
N GLU A 3 -3.12 -20.96 34.94
CA GLU A 3 -2.67 -22.35 35.04
C GLU A 3 -3.28 -23.14 33.88
N ILE A 4 -2.44 -23.83 33.10
CA ILE A 4 -2.90 -24.72 32.03
C ILE A 4 -2.84 -26.14 32.58
N PHE A 5 -3.98 -26.84 32.50
CA PHE A 5 -4.06 -28.23 32.83
C PHE A 5 -4.12 -29.06 31.56
N VAL A 6 -3.32 -30.09 31.48
CA VAL A 6 -3.35 -31.08 30.38
C VAL A 6 -3.80 -32.43 30.90
N ARG A 7 -4.53 -33.19 30.08
CA ARG A 7 -4.89 -34.56 30.36
C ARG A 7 -4.00 -35.47 29.53
N ASP A 8 -3.45 -36.49 30.18
CA ASP A 8 -2.72 -37.51 29.47
C ASP A 8 -3.64 -38.19 28.46
N LYS A 9 -3.22 -38.21 27.22
CA LYS A 9 -3.96 -38.77 26.11
C LYS A 9 -3.95 -40.31 26.13
N ASP A 10 -2.87 -40.91 26.69
CA ASP A 10 -2.65 -42.32 26.74
C ASP A 10 -3.12 -42.93 28.09
N ASP A 11 -3.28 -42.11 29.13
CA ASP A 11 -3.90 -42.49 30.41
C ASP A 11 -4.98 -41.46 30.86
N PRO A 12 -6.19 -41.58 30.34
CA PRO A 12 -7.32 -40.71 30.75
C PRO A 12 -7.68 -40.82 32.23
N SER A 13 -7.22 -41.86 32.93
CA SER A 13 -7.50 -42.03 34.38
C SER A 13 -6.59 -41.23 35.28
N ALA A 14 -5.43 -40.77 34.76
CA ALA A 14 -4.47 -39.96 35.53
C ALA A 14 -4.98 -38.54 35.89
N GLY A 15 -6.18 -38.17 35.42
CA GLY A 15 -6.77 -36.88 35.73
C GLY A 15 -6.08 -35.72 34.99
N TRP A 16 -6.34 -34.50 35.48
CA TRP A 16 -5.75 -33.28 34.97
C TRP A 16 -4.45 -32.97 35.68
N ILE A 17 -3.37 -32.84 34.94
CA ILE A 17 -2.04 -32.49 35.46
C ILE A 17 -1.79 -31.02 35.16
N ALA A 18 -1.43 -30.26 36.17
CA ALA A 18 -1.04 -28.86 36.01
C ALA A 18 0.27 -28.81 35.19
N MET A 19 0.23 -28.12 34.08
CA MET A 19 1.38 -27.87 33.25
C MET A 19 2.09 -26.62 33.80
N GLU A 20 3.32 -26.76 34.22
CA GLU A 20 4.15 -25.59 34.48
C GLU A 20 4.33 -24.81 33.17
N THR A 21 3.61 -23.72 33.03
CA THR A 21 3.80 -22.82 31.90
C THR A 21 5.05 -22.01 32.13
N THR A 22 6.09 -22.35 31.41
CA THR A 22 7.40 -21.70 31.50
C THR A 22 7.55 -20.48 30.58
N SER A 23 6.50 -20.11 29.84
CA SER A 23 6.55 -18.90 29.00
C SER A 23 5.94 -17.72 29.72
N THR A 24 6.75 -16.77 30.08
CA THR A 24 6.33 -15.47 30.59
C THR A 24 6.64 -14.40 29.55
N LYS A 25 5.70 -13.49 29.30
CA LYS A 25 5.90 -12.34 28.43
C LYS A 25 5.88 -11.07 29.28
N ARG A 26 6.96 -10.31 29.23
CA ARG A 26 6.99 -8.96 29.80
C ARG A 26 6.54 -7.96 28.74
N THR A 27 5.66 -7.05 29.12
CA THR A 27 5.26 -5.92 28.29
C THR A 27 5.23 -4.67 29.15
N PHE A 28 5.74 -3.57 28.63
CA PHE A 28 5.57 -2.28 29.28
C PHE A 28 4.17 -1.73 29.00
N VAL A 29 3.56 -1.13 30.01
CA VAL A 29 2.31 -0.39 29.83
C VAL A 29 2.63 0.88 29.06
N LYS A 30 1.94 1.05 27.93
CA LYS A 30 2.07 2.24 27.10
C LYS A 30 0.88 3.17 27.33
N ASN A 31 1.17 4.42 27.63
CA ASN A 31 0.17 5.48 27.53
C ASN A 31 0.15 5.95 26.08
N THR A 32 -0.95 5.70 25.38
CA THR A 32 -1.14 6.14 24.01
C THR A 32 -2.03 7.38 23.98
N TYR A 33 -1.66 8.35 23.19
CA TYR A 33 -2.47 9.52 22.86
C TYR A 33 -2.49 9.72 21.35
N GLN A 34 -3.52 10.40 20.87
CA GLN A 34 -3.60 10.75 19.46
C GLN A 34 -2.83 12.04 19.23
N ASP A 35 -2.00 12.03 18.19
CA ASP A 35 -1.23 13.18 17.74
C ASP A 35 -1.28 13.27 16.22
N ASN A 36 -0.84 14.40 15.66
CA ASN A 36 -0.71 14.56 14.24
C ASN A 36 0.37 13.61 13.69
N GLY A 37 0.04 12.92 12.59
CA GLY A 37 1.00 12.07 11.88
C GLY A 37 2.14 12.87 11.26
N SER A 38 3.14 12.17 10.73
CA SER A 38 4.25 12.77 10.00
C SER A 38 3.76 13.56 8.79
N PRO A 39 4.46 14.63 8.38
CA PRO A 39 4.09 15.40 7.19
C PRO A 39 4.04 14.54 5.95
N VAL A 40 3.12 14.87 5.05
CA VAL A 40 2.97 14.25 3.73
C VAL A 40 3.24 15.30 2.67
N ASP A 41 4.29 15.08 1.88
CA ASP A 41 4.57 15.92 0.71
C ASP A 41 3.66 15.51 -0.44
N ARG A 42 2.93 16.47 -0.99
CA ARG A 42 2.08 16.25 -2.16
C ARG A 42 2.36 17.31 -3.22
N MET A 43 2.55 16.84 -4.44
CA MET A 43 2.63 17.68 -5.63
C MET A 43 1.66 17.16 -6.67
N GLY A 44 1.08 18.04 -7.45
CA GLY A 44 0.16 17.67 -8.51
C GLY A 44 0.13 18.70 -9.61
N LEU A 45 -0.18 18.24 -10.81
CA LEU A 45 -0.47 19.05 -11.98
C LEU A 45 -1.78 18.54 -12.57
N GLU A 46 -2.76 19.44 -12.68
CA GLU A 46 -3.99 19.17 -13.41
C GLU A 46 -3.99 20.01 -14.69
N PHE A 47 -4.48 19.43 -15.78
CA PHE A 47 -4.57 20.13 -17.04
C PHE A 47 -5.90 19.84 -17.72
N VAL A 48 -6.41 20.86 -18.39
CA VAL A 48 -7.60 20.80 -19.22
C VAL A 48 -7.34 21.60 -20.49
N VAL A 49 -7.58 20.96 -21.64
CA VAL A 49 -7.46 21.58 -22.95
C VAL A 49 -8.76 21.36 -23.71
N ASP A 50 -9.51 22.43 -23.94
CA ASP A 50 -10.67 22.43 -24.83
C ASP A 50 -10.21 22.85 -26.24
N PHE A 51 -10.40 21.96 -27.21
CA PHE A 51 -10.08 22.24 -28.59
C PHE A 51 -11.22 22.99 -29.28
N PRO A 52 -10.92 23.80 -30.30
CA PRO A 52 -11.96 24.38 -31.15
C PRO A 52 -12.87 23.31 -31.74
N GLN A 53 -14.16 23.64 -31.89
CA GLN A 53 -15.11 22.72 -32.51
C GLN A 53 -14.71 22.40 -33.95
N ILE A 54 -14.73 21.12 -34.29
CA ILE A 54 -14.54 20.61 -35.67
C ILE A 54 -15.88 20.77 -36.38
N ASN A 55 -16.05 21.91 -37.07
CA ASN A 55 -17.36 22.34 -37.65
C ASN A 55 -18.01 21.32 -38.61
N PRO A 56 -17.31 20.66 -39.51
CA PRO A 56 -17.91 19.70 -40.45
C PRO A 56 -18.69 18.57 -39.76
N ILE A 57 -18.16 18.09 -38.65
CA ILE A 57 -18.76 16.98 -37.89
C ILE A 57 -19.40 17.44 -36.55
N ARG A 58 -19.35 18.76 -36.28
CA ARG A 58 -19.85 19.38 -35.04
C ARG A 58 -19.36 18.67 -33.78
N THR A 59 -18.07 18.29 -33.76
CA THR A 59 -17.44 17.59 -32.68
C THR A 59 -16.52 18.52 -31.90
N GLN A 60 -16.68 18.55 -30.60
CA GLN A 60 -15.78 19.19 -29.66
C GLN A 60 -14.89 18.13 -28.99
N LEU A 61 -13.61 18.41 -28.93
CA LEU A 61 -12.63 17.58 -28.23
C LEU A 61 -12.21 18.29 -26.95
N ARG A 62 -12.07 17.52 -25.87
CA ARG A 62 -11.51 17.96 -24.61
C ARG A 62 -10.52 16.91 -24.11
N LEU A 63 -9.32 17.37 -23.78
CA LEU A 63 -8.28 16.59 -23.12
C LEU A 63 -8.18 17.09 -21.69
N ASP A 64 -8.33 16.20 -20.72
CA ASP A 64 -8.11 16.47 -19.30
C ASP A 64 -7.24 15.40 -18.66
N GLY A 65 -6.54 15.76 -17.60
CA GLY A 65 -5.73 14.80 -16.89
C GLY A 65 -5.12 15.38 -15.62
N ALA A 66 -4.54 14.50 -14.83
CA ALA A 66 -3.87 14.84 -13.59
C ALA A 66 -2.63 13.98 -13.36
N TYR A 67 -1.54 14.62 -12.97
CA TYR A 67 -0.37 13.97 -12.39
C TYR A 67 -0.35 14.23 -10.90
N GLY A 68 -0.16 13.20 -10.11
CA GLY A 68 -0.01 13.27 -8.66
C GLY A 68 1.26 12.59 -8.18
N TYR A 69 1.95 13.24 -7.26
CA TYR A 69 3.06 12.68 -6.51
C TYR A 69 2.78 12.82 -5.03
N THR A 70 3.05 11.77 -4.26
CA THR A 70 2.93 11.80 -2.80
C THR A 70 4.14 11.08 -2.21
N LYS A 71 4.74 11.68 -1.20
CA LYS A 71 5.80 11.06 -0.37
C LYS A 71 5.52 11.32 1.10
N TYR A 72 5.69 10.31 1.92
CA TYR A 72 5.73 10.46 3.37
C TYR A 72 6.78 9.51 3.97
N VAL A 73 7.32 9.90 5.11
CA VAL A 73 8.16 9.07 5.99
C VAL A 73 7.68 9.30 7.41
N ASN A 74 7.27 8.25 8.09
CA ASN A 74 6.86 8.32 9.49
C ASN A 74 8.09 8.50 10.38
N LYS A 75 7.96 9.40 11.37
CA LYS A 75 9.00 9.70 12.35
C LYS A 75 8.71 9.11 13.74
N GLY A 76 7.65 8.30 13.83
CA GLY A 76 7.28 7.63 15.06
C GLY A 76 8.18 6.45 15.39
N GLU A 77 7.96 5.88 16.54
CA GLU A 77 8.68 4.72 17.04
C GLU A 77 7.70 3.65 17.53
N ALA A 78 8.00 2.39 17.26
CA ALA A 78 7.25 1.24 17.73
C ALA A 78 8.13 0.28 18.54
N SER A 79 7.53 -0.36 19.53
CA SER A 79 8.23 -1.37 20.34
C SER A 79 8.01 -2.76 19.77
N TYR A 80 9.07 -3.55 19.71
CA TYR A 80 9.01 -4.96 19.40
C TYR A 80 9.51 -5.78 20.60
N TYR A 81 8.67 -6.74 21.00
CA TYR A 81 8.94 -7.67 22.09
C TYR A 81 9.34 -9.01 21.47
N PRO A 82 10.60 -9.43 21.54
CA PRO A 82 10.97 -10.75 21.11
C PRO A 82 10.17 -11.82 21.86
N SER A 83 9.73 -12.85 21.16
CA SER A 83 9.06 -13.98 21.80
C SER A 83 10.08 -14.83 22.56
N THR A 84 9.70 -15.22 23.78
CA THR A 84 10.45 -16.22 24.53
C THR A 84 10.08 -17.62 24.04
N THR A 85 11.02 -18.52 23.97
CA THR A 85 10.75 -19.94 23.76
C THR A 85 10.32 -20.59 25.07
N THR A 86 9.49 -21.63 24.97
CA THR A 86 9.12 -22.44 26.15
C THR A 86 10.36 -22.99 26.82
N GLY A 87 10.54 -22.74 28.12
CA GLY A 87 11.74 -23.11 28.87
C GLY A 87 12.94 -22.19 28.69
N GLY A 88 12.79 -21.09 27.93
CA GLY A 88 13.84 -20.10 27.75
C GLY A 88 13.81 -19.00 28.80
N GLU A 89 14.95 -18.39 29.03
CA GLU A 89 15.02 -17.18 29.84
C GLU A 89 14.29 -16.02 29.13
N PHE A 90 13.84 -15.05 29.93
CA PHE A 90 13.27 -13.82 29.39
C PHE A 90 14.25 -13.12 28.51
N PHE A 91 13.76 -12.65 27.37
CA PHE A 91 14.52 -11.71 26.58
C PHE A 91 14.64 -10.39 27.36
N PRO A 92 15.85 -9.95 27.71
CA PRO A 92 16.03 -8.84 28.66
C PRO A 92 15.80 -7.46 28.03
N TYR A 93 15.44 -7.39 26.76
CA TYR A 93 15.32 -6.13 26.02
C TYR A 93 14.02 -6.05 25.25
N VAL A 94 13.56 -4.82 25.04
CA VAL A 94 12.52 -4.46 24.08
C VAL A 94 13.13 -3.54 23.03
N GLY A 95 13.07 -3.94 21.77
CA GLY A 95 13.57 -3.12 20.66
C GLY A 95 12.61 -1.95 20.35
N ILE A 96 13.17 -0.78 20.08
CA ILE A 96 12.45 0.41 19.61
C ILE A 96 12.90 0.68 18.18
N TYR A 97 11.95 0.71 17.23
CA TYR A 97 12.20 0.81 15.80
C TYR A 97 11.48 1.99 15.20
N ALA A 98 11.98 2.51 14.08
CA ALA A 98 11.22 3.47 13.29
C ALA A 98 9.86 2.87 12.89
N ASP A 99 8.80 3.63 13.08
CA ASP A 99 7.42 3.16 12.92
C ASP A 99 6.87 3.51 11.54
N ASN A 100 6.11 2.58 10.97
CA ASN A 100 5.37 2.78 9.73
C ASN A 100 3.90 3.21 9.95
N GLY A 101 3.48 3.38 11.20
CA GLY A 101 2.10 3.66 11.58
C GLY A 101 1.19 2.42 11.62
N GLY A 102 1.75 1.23 11.49
CA GLY A 102 1.03 -0.04 11.52
C GLY A 102 0.97 -0.69 12.91
N SER A 103 0.33 -1.86 12.99
CA SER A 103 0.21 -2.64 14.21
C SER A 103 1.45 -3.50 14.54
N SER A 104 2.37 -3.64 13.60
CA SER A 104 3.60 -4.43 13.74
C SER A 104 4.78 -3.72 13.08
N VAL A 105 5.96 -3.93 13.65
CA VAL A 105 7.20 -3.37 13.09
C VAL A 105 7.54 -4.07 11.79
N VAL A 106 7.79 -3.28 10.75
CA VAL A 106 8.24 -3.73 9.43
C VAL A 106 9.49 -2.96 9.01
N THR A 107 10.17 -3.41 7.96
CA THR A 107 11.43 -2.79 7.51
C THR A 107 11.27 -1.45 6.80
N TYR A 108 10.03 -1.04 6.49
CA TYR A 108 9.74 0.25 5.86
C TYR A 108 8.90 1.13 6.79
N ASN A 109 9.10 2.43 6.74
CA ASN A 109 8.36 3.41 7.52
C ASN A 109 7.82 4.57 6.68
N GLY A 110 7.91 4.45 5.37
CA GLY A 110 7.41 5.48 4.46
C GLY A 110 7.01 4.90 3.11
N ARG A 111 6.45 5.76 2.25
CA ARG A 111 6.04 5.41 0.90
C ARG A 111 6.05 6.62 -0.02
N LYS A 112 6.41 6.40 -1.28
CA LYS A 112 6.18 7.35 -2.38
C LYS A 112 5.27 6.75 -3.42
N THR A 113 4.43 7.58 -4.04
CA THR A 113 3.52 7.19 -5.10
C THR A 113 3.52 8.19 -6.24
N HIS A 114 3.33 7.70 -7.47
CA HIS A 114 3.14 8.50 -8.67
C HIS A 114 1.89 7.99 -9.40
N ALA A 115 1.08 8.89 -9.89
CA ALA A 115 -0.07 8.59 -10.72
C ALA A 115 -0.20 9.63 -11.84
N LEU A 116 -0.48 9.18 -13.06
CA LEU A 116 -0.81 10.02 -14.20
C LEU A 116 -1.99 9.39 -14.92
N ASP A 117 -3.09 10.09 -14.90
CA ASP A 117 -4.31 9.73 -15.61
C ASP A 117 -4.63 10.83 -16.64
N ALA A 118 -5.13 10.43 -17.82
CA ALA A 118 -5.54 11.35 -18.85
C ALA A 118 -6.81 10.86 -19.55
N ASN A 119 -7.66 11.78 -19.99
CA ASN A 119 -8.90 11.46 -20.66
C ASN A 119 -9.07 12.32 -21.91
N LEU A 120 -9.52 11.71 -22.98
CA LEU A 120 -9.92 12.42 -24.20
C LEU A 120 -11.42 12.22 -24.39
N THR A 121 -12.16 13.33 -24.34
CA THR A 121 -13.62 13.34 -24.57
C THR A 121 -13.93 13.97 -25.92
N ALA A 122 -14.68 13.25 -26.73
CA ALA A 122 -15.23 13.74 -28.00
C ALA A 122 -16.75 13.83 -27.89
N THR A 123 -17.30 15.04 -28.00
CA THR A 123 -18.75 15.29 -27.99
C THR A 123 -19.21 15.77 -29.34
N THR A 124 -20.04 14.97 -30.00
CA THR A 124 -20.59 15.23 -31.34
C THR A 124 -22.07 15.56 -31.24
N HIS A 125 -22.44 16.70 -31.79
CA HIS A 125 -23.85 17.12 -31.91
C HIS A 125 -24.37 16.80 -33.29
N VAL A 126 -25.50 16.09 -33.38
CA VAL A 126 -26.21 15.78 -34.64
C VAL A 126 -27.60 16.39 -34.59
N PRO A 127 -27.74 17.73 -34.88
CA PRO A 127 -29.03 18.44 -34.73
C PRO A 127 -30.12 17.90 -35.61
N ALA A 128 -29.82 17.44 -36.81
CA ALA A 128 -30.81 16.91 -37.76
C ALA A 128 -31.68 15.79 -37.15
N ILE A 129 -31.14 15.05 -36.21
CA ILE A 129 -31.86 13.98 -35.52
C ILE A 129 -31.92 14.21 -33.99
N ARG A 130 -31.58 15.43 -33.53
CA ARG A 130 -31.59 15.80 -32.09
C ARG A 130 -30.81 14.78 -31.25
N MET A 131 -29.58 14.49 -31.63
CA MET A 131 -28.76 13.49 -30.94
C MET A 131 -27.42 14.09 -30.53
N ILE A 132 -26.93 13.67 -29.35
CA ILE A 132 -25.57 13.95 -28.85
C ILE A 132 -24.91 12.63 -28.61
N VAL A 133 -23.70 12.48 -29.14
CA VAL A 133 -22.82 11.31 -28.91
C VAL A 133 -21.58 11.78 -28.19
N THR A 134 -21.29 11.19 -27.05
CA THR A 134 -20.07 11.43 -26.29
C THR A 134 -19.26 10.15 -26.18
N LEU A 135 -18.06 10.20 -26.70
CA LEU A 135 -17.04 9.15 -26.53
C LEU A 135 -15.97 9.68 -25.59
N ARG A 136 -15.69 8.96 -24.51
CA ARG A 136 -14.60 9.25 -23.58
C ARG A 136 -13.61 8.10 -23.58
N LEU A 137 -12.37 8.40 -23.94
CA LEU A 137 -11.22 7.52 -23.82
C LEU A 137 -10.51 7.86 -22.53
N GLU A 138 -10.29 6.88 -21.68
CA GLU A 138 -9.61 7.01 -20.41
C GLU A 138 -8.28 6.25 -20.47
N ALA A 139 -7.22 6.88 -19.99
CA ALA A 139 -5.88 6.33 -19.94
C ALA A 139 -5.32 6.46 -18.54
N SER A 140 -4.96 5.36 -17.90
CA SER A 140 -4.09 5.36 -16.73
C SER A 140 -2.67 5.07 -17.20
N LEU A 141 -1.85 6.11 -17.27
CA LEU A 141 -0.54 6.07 -17.92
C LEU A 141 0.58 5.68 -16.98
N VAL A 142 0.48 6.11 -15.71
CA VAL A 142 1.45 5.80 -14.68
C VAL A 142 0.71 5.53 -13.39
N LYS A 143 1.03 4.43 -12.74
CA LYS A 143 0.70 4.21 -11.33
C LYS A 143 1.82 3.40 -10.70
N ARG A 144 2.61 4.06 -9.89
CA ARG A 144 3.79 3.49 -9.26
C ARG A 144 3.79 3.80 -7.78
N SER A 145 4.21 2.85 -6.97
CA SER A 145 4.43 3.04 -5.54
C SER A 145 5.69 2.31 -5.11
N GLN A 146 6.37 2.85 -4.11
CA GLN A 146 7.58 2.27 -3.55
C GLN A 146 7.63 2.55 -2.06
N ASN A 147 7.93 1.52 -1.28
CA ASN A 147 8.18 1.68 0.14
C ASN A 147 9.51 2.40 0.36
N LEU A 148 9.61 3.13 1.46
CA LEU A 148 10.79 3.87 1.88
C LEU A 148 11.16 3.44 3.30
N SER A 149 12.46 3.48 3.59
CA SER A 149 12.98 3.29 4.93
C SER A 149 13.97 4.38 5.24
N GLU A 150 13.57 5.29 6.13
CA GLU A 150 14.38 6.44 6.50
C GLU A 150 14.18 6.74 7.98
N TYR A 151 15.28 6.99 8.68
CA TYR A 151 15.25 7.47 10.06
C TYR A 151 16.34 8.51 10.23
N ASP A 152 15.99 9.67 10.79
CA ASP A 152 16.90 10.81 10.99
C ASP A 152 17.64 11.22 9.71
N GLY A 153 16.91 11.25 8.58
CA GLY A 153 17.44 11.66 7.27
C GLY A 153 18.38 10.65 6.59
N ARG A 154 18.47 9.43 7.11
CA ARG A 154 19.32 8.36 6.54
C ARG A 154 18.50 7.13 6.21
N GLU A 155 18.99 6.36 5.24
CA GLU A 155 18.44 5.04 4.96
C GLU A 155 18.58 4.17 6.21
N TYR A 156 17.44 3.57 6.65
CA TYR A 156 17.35 2.86 7.90
C TYR A 156 17.44 1.35 7.71
N ALA A 157 16.77 0.80 6.68
CA ALA A 157 16.90 -0.60 6.31
C ALA A 157 18.18 -0.82 5.50
N PHE A 158 18.68 -2.04 5.53
CA PHE A 158 19.83 -2.48 4.74
C PHE A 158 19.59 -3.89 4.17
N ASN A 159 20.32 -4.24 3.11
CA ASN A 159 20.20 -5.53 2.48
C ASN A 159 20.84 -6.64 3.34
N VAL A 160 20.19 -7.79 3.36
CA VAL A 160 20.71 -9.02 3.98
C VAL A 160 20.45 -10.22 3.09
N ASP A 161 21.26 -11.27 3.26
CA ASP A 161 21.02 -12.58 2.66
C ASP A 161 19.94 -13.38 3.44
N GLU A 162 19.71 -14.63 3.04
CA GLU A 162 18.77 -15.52 3.70
C GLU A 162 19.14 -15.82 5.15
N ASP A 163 20.44 -15.83 5.45
CA ASP A 163 21.01 -16.09 6.78
C ASP A 163 21.11 -14.83 7.65
N ARG A 164 20.59 -13.69 7.15
CA ARG A 164 20.61 -12.37 7.81
C ARG A 164 21.99 -11.70 7.86
N ASN A 165 22.95 -12.14 7.07
CA ASN A 165 24.24 -11.46 7.00
C ASN A 165 24.07 -10.16 6.17
N PRO A 166 24.67 -9.04 6.62
CA PRO A 166 24.62 -7.78 5.89
C PRO A 166 25.23 -7.89 4.49
N MET A 167 24.50 -7.34 3.51
CA MET A 167 24.95 -7.20 2.14
C MET A 167 25.09 -5.72 1.81
N GLY A 168 25.96 -5.38 0.86
CA GLY A 168 26.06 -4.01 0.34
C GLY A 168 24.97 -3.68 -0.67
N GLY A 169 25.00 -2.44 -1.16
CA GLY A 169 24.08 -1.94 -2.18
C GLY A 169 22.84 -1.25 -1.61
N SER A 170 22.10 -0.58 -2.49
CA SER A 170 20.86 0.10 -2.13
C SER A 170 19.71 -0.91 -1.95
N ILE A 171 18.86 -0.68 -0.97
CA ILE A 171 17.64 -1.45 -0.74
C ILE A 171 16.62 -1.32 -1.91
N TYR A 172 16.82 -0.33 -2.79
CA TYR A 172 15.91 -0.05 -3.92
C TYR A 172 16.34 -0.69 -5.24
N ASP A 173 17.54 -1.28 -5.30
CA ASP A 173 18.16 -1.71 -6.56
C ASP A 173 18.00 -3.23 -6.83
N GLY A 174 17.35 -3.98 -5.96
CA GLY A 174 17.32 -5.42 -6.12
C GLY A 174 16.18 -6.14 -5.42
N ASN A 175 16.26 -7.48 -5.50
CA ASN A 175 15.33 -8.43 -4.87
C ASN A 175 15.97 -9.07 -3.62
N SER A 176 16.67 -8.28 -2.84
CA SER A 176 17.29 -8.76 -1.60
C SER A 176 16.31 -8.65 -0.44
N TYR A 177 16.44 -9.56 0.52
CA TYR A 177 15.85 -9.35 1.83
C TYR A 177 16.43 -8.09 2.46
N THR A 178 15.63 -7.42 3.27
CA THR A 178 16.07 -6.24 4.01
C THR A 178 15.88 -6.47 5.49
N ALA A 179 16.71 -5.85 6.29
CA ALA A 179 16.62 -5.90 7.75
C ALA A 179 16.76 -4.50 8.35
N ILE A 180 16.30 -4.39 9.59
CA ILE A 180 16.46 -3.19 10.41
C ILE A 180 16.97 -3.60 11.78
N TRP A 181 17.83 -2.75 12.35
CA TRP A 181 18.13 -2.76 13.76
C TRP A 181 17.22 -1.79 14.52
N PRO A 182 17.02 -1.96 15.82
CA PRO A 182 16.34 -0.94 16.60
C PRO A 182 17.14 0.37 16.60
N VAL A 183 16.46 1.49 16.79
CA VAL A 183 17.08 2.81 17.02
C VAL A 183 17.45 2.99 18.49
N ALA A 184 16.76 2.27 19.36
CA ALA A 184 16.99 2.21 20.81
C ALA A 184 16.49 0.88 21.35
N TYR A 185 16.81 0.57 22.60
CA TYR A 185 16.19 -0.53 23.33
C TYR A 185 15.81 -0.10 24.76
N LEU A 186 14.86 -0.80 25.33
CA LEU A 186 14.52 -0.70 26.76
C LEU A 186 15.10 -1.91 27.48
N ASP A 187 15.70 -1.66 28.63
CA ASP A 187 16.11 -2.71 29.55
C ASP A 187 14.91 -3.23 30.40
N LEU A 188 15.17 -4.13 31.34
CA LEU A 188 14.13 -4.71 32.20
C LEU A 188 13.47 -3.69 33.13
N ASP A 189 14.16 -2.61 33.45
CA ASP A 189 13.66 -1.53 34.31
C ASP A 189 12.90 -0.46 33.49
N GLY A 190 12.91 -0.59 32.13
CA GLY A 190 12.24 0.33 31.23
C GLY A 190 13.11 1.54 30.86
N ASN A 191 14.38 1.54 31.21
CA ASN A 191 15.27 2.63 30.80
C ASN A 191 15.61 2.49 29.33
N ARG A 192 15.59 3.63 28.64
CA ARG A 192 15.90 3.73 27.21
C ARG A 192 17.41 3.91 27.00
N HIS A 193 17.97 3.05 26.19
CA HIS A 193 19.36 3.08 25.76
C HIS A 193 19.48 3.23 24.25
N PRO A 194 20.46 3.99 23.73
CA PRO A 194 20.72 4.05 22.30
C PRO A 194 21.22 2.69 21.79
N PHE A 195 20.80 2.31 20.60
CA PHE A 195 21.28 1.10 19.94
C PHE A 195 22.44 1.45 19.03
N THR A 196 23.63 0.98 19.35
CA THR A 196 24.89 1.34 18.70
C THR A 196 25.54 0.13 18.04
N ASP A 197 26.68 0.32 17.37
CA ASP A 197 27.42 -0.79 16.76
C ASP A 197 27.95 -1.79 17.79
N ALA A 198 28.10 -1.40 19.06
CA ALA A 198 28.45 -2.34 20.13
C ALA A 198 27.35 -3.40 20.30
N GLN A 199 26.08 -3.00 20.32
CA GLN A 199 24.95 -3.92 20.42
C GLN A 199 24.75 -4.75 19.15
N LYS A 200 25.02 -4.19 17.96
CA LYS A 200 24.92 -4.95 16.71
C LYS A 200 25.89 -6.13 16.65
N ASN A 201 27.06 -5.99 17.27
CA ASN A 201 28.10 -7.02 17.31
C ASN A 201 27.97 -7.97 18.51
N ASP A 202 27.04 -7.71 19.42
CA ASP A 202 26.80 -8.56 20.59
C ASP A 202 25.73 -9.62 20.26
N PRO A 203 26.06 -10.94 20.33
CA PRO A 203 25.09 -12.00 20.07
C PRO A 203 23.83 -11.93 20.94
N ALA A 204 23.91 -11.34 22.14
CA ALA A 204 22.76 -11.18 23.02
C ALA A 204 21.64 -10.33 22.40
N PHE A 205 21.96 -9.43 21.46
CA PHE A 205 21.01 -8.58 20.76
C PHE A 205 20.60 -9.08 19.38
N SER A 206 21.11 -10.22 18.94
CA SER A 206 20.88 -10.74 17.57
C SER A 206 19.40 -10.92 17.22
N SER A 207 18.55 -11.27 18.20
CA SER A 207 17.10 -11.43 18.03
C SER A 207 16.35 -10.11 17.81
N LEU A 208 17.00 -8.97 18.01
CA LEU A 208 16.48 -7.67 17.67
C LEU A 208 16.70 -7.28 16.20
N LEU A 209 17.46 -8.05 15.43
CA LEU A 209 17.54 -7.87 13.99
C LEU A 209 16.24 -8.36 13.34
N LEU A 210 15.42 -7.45 12.85
CA LEU A 210 14.18 -7.78 12.15
C LEU A 210 14.43 -7.81 10.64
N ARG A 211 14.15 -8.95 10.01
CA ARG A 211 14.26 -9.17 8.57
C ARG A 211 12.87 -9.13 7.93
N SER A 212 12.77 -8.54 6.73
CA SER A 212 11.55 -8.62 5.93
C SER A 212 11.21 -10.07 5.57
N GLY A 213 9.92 -10.36 5.49
CA GLY A 213 9.44 -11.65 5.01
C GLY A 213 9.59 -11.86 3.50
N ASN A 214 9.90 -10.79 2.75
CA ASN A 214 9.96 -10.78 1.29
C ASN A 214 11.24 -10.13 0.79
N ALA A 215 11.85 -10.71 -0.23
CA ALA A 215 13.04 -10.17 -0.89
C ALA A 215 12.76 -8.99 -1.84
N TYR A 216 11.52 -8.49 -1.89
CA TYR A 216 11.09 -7.44 -2.80
C TYR A 216 10.37 -6.27 -2.10
N SER A 217 10.55 -6.14 -0.77
CA SER A 217 9.79 -5.18 0.05
C SER A 217 9.96 -3.72 -0.38
N PHE A 218 11.07 -3.39 -1.02
CA PHE A 218 11.41 -2.04 -1.48
C PHE A 218 11.37 -1.87 -3.00
N ASN A 219 11.02 -2.91 -3.74
CA ASN A 219 10.87 -2.77 -5.18
C ASN A 219 9.72 -1.82 -5.51
N GLY A 220 9.91 -1.03 -6.56
CA GLY A 220 8.81 -0.23 -7.09
C GLY A 220 7.68 -1.14 -7.57
N ASP A 221 6.45 -0.82 -7.16
CA ASP A 221 5.25 -1.55 -7.54
C ASP A 221 4.32 -0.70 -8.40
N GLY A 222 3.50 -1.33 -9.23
CA GLY A 222 2.57 -0.65 -10.10
C GLY A 222 2.06 -1.53 -11.23
N TYR A 223 1.45 -0.89 -12.21
CA TYR A 223 0.94 -1.59 -13.39
C TYR A 223 1.28 -0.86 -14.69
N ASP A 224 1.21 -1.62 -15.78
CA ASP A 224 1.40 -1.09 -17.12
C ASP A 224 0.27 -0.11 -17.50
N PRO A 225 0.52 0.83 -18.41
CA PRO A 225 -0.53 1.70 -18.92
C PRO A 225 -1.71 0.89 -19.45
N TYR A 226 -2.91 1.33 -19.12
CA TYR A 226 -4.13 0.74 -19.66
C TYR A 226 -5.12 1.81 -20.13
N PHE A 227 -6.01 1.39 -21.00
CA PHE A 227 -6.97 2.27 -21.63
C PHE A 227 -8.36 1.66 -21.55
N SER A 228 -9.37 2.49 -21.37
CA SER A 228 -10.77 2.13 -21.45
C SER A 228 -11.54 3.15 -22.27
N ALA A 229 -12.73 2.76 -22.74
CA ALA A 229 -13.59 3.66 -23.48
C ALA A 229 -15.03 3.58 -22.97
N ASN A 230 -15.64 4.77 -22.85
CA ASN A 230 -17.01 4.94 -22.41
C ASN A 230 -17.79 5.66 -23.52
N LEU A 231 -19.03 5.24 -23.74
CA LEU A 231 -19.93 5.81 -24.74
C LEU A 231 -21.21 6.27 -24.09
N SER A 232 -21.67 7.46 -24.48
CA SER A 232 -22.99 7.95 -24.13
C SER A 232 -23.67 8.51 -25.37
N ILE A 233 -24.91 8.10 -25.62
CA ILE A 233 -25.74 8.58 -26.72
C ILE A 233 -27.04 9.08 -26.13
N THR A 234 -27.34 10.37 -26.31
CA THR A 234 -28.59 10.98 -25.89
C THR A 234 -29.39 11.36 -27.14
N LYS A 235 -30.62 10.92 -27.19
CA LYS A 235 -31.61 11.24 -28.22
C LYS A 235 -32.79 11.97 -27.62
N GLU A 236 -33.09 13.14 -28.16
CA GLU A 236 -34.35 13.88 -27.83
C GLU A 236 -35.47 13.47 -28.79
N ILE A 237 -36.62 13.17 -28.21
CA ILE A 237 -37.84 12.81 -28.93
C ILE A 237 -38.90 13.87 -28.61
N GLY A 238 -39.16 14.75 -29.60
CA GLY A 238 -39.96 15.95 -29.35
C GLY A 238 -39.30 16.85 -28.29
N ASP A 239 -40.10 17.59 -27.59
CA ASP A 239 -39.62 18.57 -26.59
C ASP A 239 -39.72 18.02 -25.13
N HIS A 240 -40.37 16.88 -24.97
CA HIS A 240 -40.70 16.33 -23.64
C HIS A 240 -39.95 15.09 -23.24
N VAL A 241 -39.32 14.36 -24.15
CA VAL A 241 -38.69 13.10 -23.87
C VAL A 241 -37.22 13.10 -24.29
N SER A 242 -36.30 12.65 -23.44
CA SER A 242 -34.97 12.31 -23.85
C SER A 242 -34.61 10.91 -23.39
N ILE A 243 -33.95 10.15 -24.25
CA ILE A 243 -33.46 8.80 -23.98
C ILE A 243 -31.94 8.83 -24.09
N SER A 244 -31.28 8.39 -23.04
CA SER A 244 -29.82 8.29 -23.01
C SER A 244 -29.41 6.82 -22.81
N PHE A 245 -28.66 6.30 -23.75
CA PHE A 245 -27.92 5.05 -23.63
C PHE A 245 -26.50 5.36 -23.18
N TYR A 246 -25.96 4.54 -22.29
CA TYR A 246 -24.55 4.61 -21.90
C TYR A 246 -23.95 3.22 -21.80
N ALA A 247 -22.66 3.13 -22.12
CA ALA A 247 -21.86 1.94 -21.98
C ALA A 247 -20.49 2.34 -21.43
N ASN A 248 -20.14 1.80 -20.27
CA ASN A 248 -18.84 2.02 -19.63
C ASN A 248 -17.93 0.83 -19.90
N ASN A 249 -16.65 1.12 -20.14
CA ASN A 249 -15.66 0.15 -20.53
C ASN A 249 -16.15 -0.77 -21.66
N PHE A 250 -16.77 -0.19 -22.71
CA PHE A 250 -17.33 -0.97 -23.81
C PHE A 250 -16.25 -1.73 -24.62
N THR A 251 -14.98 -1.32 -24.48
CA THR A 251 -13.84 -2.07 -25.02
C THR A 251 -13.54 -3.34 -24.22
N ASN A 252 -14.21 -3.53 -23.09
CA ASN A 252 -13.97 -4.61 -22.13
C ASN A 252 -12.48 -4.75 -21.80
N SER A 253 -11.85 -3.60 -21.57
CA SER A 253 -10.42 -3.55 -21.22
C SER A 253 -10.18 -4.24 -19.88
N ARG A 254 -9.28 -5.21 -19.86
CA ARG A 254 -8.91 -5.99 -18.67
C ARG A 254 -7.39 -6.01 -18.57
N PRO A 255 -6.78 -4.92 -18.08
CA PRO A 255 -5.34 -4.85 -17.97
C PRO A 255 -4.79 -5.84 -16.97
N PHE A 256 -3.59 -6.35 -17.24
CA PHE A 256 -2.83 -7.05 -16.24
C PHE A 256 -2.18 -6.05 -15.30
N VAL A 257 -2.47 -6.17 -14.02
CA VAL A 257 -1.74 -5.48 -12.97
C VAL A 257 -0.60 -6.40 -12.57
N ALA A 258 0.61 -6.05 -12.94
CA ALA A 258 1.79 -6.74 -12.45
C ALA A 258 2.27 -6.01 -11.19
N SER A 259 2.35 -6.73 -10.08
CA SER A 259 3.18 -6.30 -8.98
C SER A 259 4.63 -6.49 -9.43
N TYR A 260 5.29 -5.40 -9.82
CA TYR A 260 6.70 -5.46 -10.18
C TYR A 260 7.56 -5.88 -8.99
N ALA A 261 7.09 -5.56 -7.79
CA ALA A 261 7.74 -5.96 -6.56
C ALA A 261 7.76 -7.49 -6.39
N SER A 262 6.63 -8.16 -6.54
CA SER A 262 6.52 -9.60 -6.28
C SER A 262 6.54 -10.49 -7.53
N GLY A 263 6.44 -9.90 -8.72
CA GLY A 263 6.28 -10.63 -9.98
C GLY A 263 4.90 -11.30 -10.14
N VAL A 264 3.99 -11.12 -9.19
CA VAL A 264 2.63 -11.66 -9.28
C VAL A 264 1.80 -10.81 -10.22
N LYS A 265 1.20 -11.43 -11.23
CA LYS A 265 0.28 -10.78 -12.15
C LYS A 265 -1.16 -11.03 -11.72
N VAL A 266 -1.92 -9.97 -11.57
CA VAL A 266 -3.34 -9.99 -11.30
C VAL A 266 -4.07 -9.32 -12.44
N VAL A 267 -5.19 -9.90 -12.90
CA VAL A 267 -6.05 -9.25 -13.88
C VAL A 267 -6.94 -8.25 -13.17
N PHE A 268 -6.79 -6.98 -13.51
CA PHE A 268 -7.74 -5.96 -13.10
C PHE A 268 -8.95 -6.02 -14.04
N THR A 269 -10.13 -6.26 -13.52
CA THR A 269 -11.37 -6.40 -14.29
C THR A 269 -12.31 -5.23 -13.99
N PRO A 270 -12.12 -4.05 -14.63
CA PRO A 270 -13.11 -2.99 -14.56
C PRO A 270 -14.42 -3.49 -15.14
N ASP A 271 -15.52 -3.19 -14.47
CA ASP A 271 -16.82 -3.66 -14.91
C ASP A 271 -17.20 -3.07 -16.28
N PHE A 272 -17.57 -3.95 -17.22
CA PHE A 272 -18.32 -3.54 -18.38
C PHE A 272 -19.80 -3.49 -17.99
N TYR A 273 -20.41 -2.33 -18.13
CA TYR A 273 -21.84 -2.20 -17.92
C TYR A 273 -22.46 -1.19 -18.88
N TYR A 274 -23.72 -1.37 -19.16
CA TYR A 274 -24.50 -0.46 -19.98
C TYR A 274 -25.87 -0.22 -19.35
N GLY A 275 -26.53 0.84 -19.74
CA GLY A 275 -27.83 1.18 -19.23
C GLY A 275 -28.58 2.18 -20.14
N LEU A 276 -29.82 2.38 -19.79
CA LEU A 276 -30.72 3.31 -20.47
C LEU A 276 -31.40 4.20 -19.43
N THR A 277 -31.41 5.50 -19.70
CA THR A 277 -32.14 6.48 -18.90
C THR A 277 -33.17 7.16 -19.77
N VAL A 278 -34.43 7.23 -19.31
CA VAL A 278 -35.49 7.98 -19.92
C VAL A 278 -35.82 9.18 -19.02
N ARG A 279 -35.79 10.38 -19.57
CA ARG A 279 -36.14 11.60 -18.86
C ARG A 279 -37.38 12.22 -19.52
N LEU A 280 -38.37 12.50 -18.71
CA LEU A 280 -39.56 13.23 -19.08
C LEU A 280 -39.42 14.69 -18.62
N LYS A 281 -39.75 15.66 -19.50
CA LYS A 281 -39.79 17.12 -19.21
C LYS A 281 -41.27 17.52 -19.24
N PHE A 282 -41.77 18.02 -18.15
CA PHE A 282 -43.13 18.49 -18.00
C PHE A 282 -43.20 20.02 -18.11
#